data_f1f269afb1c0d3077cda1220256e8c5b
#
_entry.id   f1f269afb1c0d3077cda1220256e8c5b
#
_cell.length_a   1.000
_cell.length_b   1.000
_cell.length_c   1.000
_cell.angle_alpha   90.00
_cell.angle_beta   90.00
_cell.angle_gamma   90.00
#
_symmetry.space_group_name_H-M   'P 1'
#
loop_
_entity.id
_entity.type
_entity.pdbx_description
1 polymer ?
#
loop_
_entity_poly.entity_id
_entity_poly.type
_entity_poly.pdbx_seq_one_letter_code
_entity_poly.pdbx_strand_id
1 'polypeptide(L)'
;MMRDAGIPIVTIEGNHDQKHTDNEFSWLRSLSSWGLVELLEPTKGDGSVSYAPWDDATRKGGYIDIGRARIFGSDWYGASGNWAIPMLTEAIKSNRRDGAFHILMLHTDVDGYQVHPIPALSMGALRELKYAVKYVGLGHTHKHYEIDNWAFNPGSIEVTNITEFRETRGAFVVEVSDDNTVLAKHIDEYHYRPFQQLTFSVENADDAGSVTSGVLDLVHSDARLAEPGRPAPIIEVALRGQLGFPNSTLELQRMRDEVREMTGALHVRIKNHTVPADYLDSSVDLDDAGRERLELR
;
A
#
# COMPACT_ATOMS: atom_id res chain seq x y z
N MET A 1 1.00 13.76 -21.48
CA MET A 1 2.41 13.59 -21.05
C MET A 1 3.00 12.25 -21.46
N MET A 2 2.74 11.10 -20.83
CA MET A 2 3.34 9.82 -21.27
C MET A 2 2.88 9.41 -22.67
N ARG A 3 1.60 9.46 -22.94
CA ARG A 3 1.05 9.21 -24.28
C ARG A 3 1.66 10.11 -25.34
N ASP A 4 1.83 11.41 -25.07
CA ASP A 4 2.42 12.36 -26.01
C ASP A 4 3.91 12.07 -26.27
N ALA A 5 4.57 11.41 -25.30
CA ALA A 5 5.94 10.91 -25.43
C ALA A 5 6.02 9.52 -26.09
N GLY A 6 4.89 8.91 -26.47
CA GLY A 6 4.84 7.57 -27.06
C GLY A 6 5.19 6.45 -26.06
N ILE A 7 5.06 6.71 -24.76
CA ILE A 7 5.36 5.73 -23.70
C ILE A 7 4.05 5.02 -23.31
N PRO A 8 3.92 3.71 -23.60
CA PRO A 8 2.73 2.94 -23.21
C PRO A 8 2.66 2.76 -21.70
N ILE A 9 1.43 2.79 -21.18
CA ILE A 9 1.15 2.55 -19.77
C ILE A 9 0.40 1.21 -19.68
N VAL A 10 1.09 0.17 -19.26
CA VAL A 10 0.51 -1.16 -19.08
C VAL A 10 0.09 -1.33 -17.63
N THR A 11 -1.11 -1.85 -17.40
CA THR A 11 -1.68 -1.99 -16.05
C THR A 11 -2.45 -3.29 -15.88
N ILE A 12 -2.70 -3.66 -14.63
CA ILE A 12 -3.60 -4.74 -14.20
C ILE A 12 -4.55 -4.20 -13.12
N GLU A 13 -5.68 -4.86 -12.91
CA GLU A 13 -6.58 -4.52 -11.80
C GLU A 13 -6.07 -5.10 -10.47
N GLY A 14 -6.00 -4.27 -9.43
CA GLY A 14 -5.83 -4.69 -8.06
C GLY A 14 -7.17 -4.96 -7.37
N ASN A 15 -7.12 -5.38 -6.09
CA ASN A 15 -8.33 -5.67 -5.30
C ASN A 15 -9.27 -4.46 -5.12
N HIS A 16 -8.75 -3.25 -5.16
CA HIS A 16 -9.54 -2.01 -5.07
C HIS A 16 -10.06 -1.50 -6.42
N ASP A 17 -9.53 -2.04 -7.53
CA ASP A 17 -9.93 -1.64 -8.88
C ASP A 17 -10.99 -2.57 -9.48
N GLN A 18 -11.24 -3.72 -8.83
CA GLN A 18 -12.20 -4.71 -9.34
C GLN A 18 -13.61 -4.15 -9.39
N LYS A 19 -14.40 -4.68 -10.33
CA LYS A 19 -15.82 -4.40 -10.44
C LYS A 19 -16.52 -4.68 -9.10
N HIS A 20 -17.25 -3.71 -8.59
CA HIS A 20 -18.24 -4.00 -7.56
C HIS A 20 -19.36 -4.86 -8.15
N THR A 21 -19.87 -5.81 -7.38
CA THR A 21 -20.84 -6.83 -7.79
C THR A 21 -22.09 -6.32 -8.54
N ASP A 22 -22.42 -5.04 -8.38
CA ASP A 22 -23.60 -4.42 -8.96
C ASP A 22 -23.31 -3.49 -10.16
N ASN A 23 -22.05 -3.18 -10.44
CA ASN A 23 -21.64 -2.32 -11.55
C ASN A 23 -20.47 -2.93 -12.30
N GLU A 24 -20.63 -3.06 -13.63
CA GLU A 24 -19.51 -3.46 -14.51
C GLU A 24 -18.40 -2.38 -14.63
N PHE A 25 -18.41 -1.37 -13.76
CA PHE A 25 -17.54 -0.22 -13.79
C PHE A 25 -16.23 -0.47 -13.06
N SER A 26 -15.14 -0.16 -13.71
CA SER A 26 -13.80 -0.04 -13.15
C SER A 26 -13.15 1.22 -13.75
N TRP A 27 -12.45 1.98 -12.91
CA TRP A 27 -11.70 3.16 -13.39
C TRP A 27 -10.67 2.79 -14.43
N LEU A 28 -9.94 1.69 -14.23
CA LEU A 28 -8.92 1.23 -15.15
C LEU A 28 -9.53 0.81 -16.50
N ARG A 29 -10.71 0.19 -16.51
CA ARG A 29 -11.44 -0.14 -17.74
C ARG A 29 -11.86 1.12 -18.51
N SER A 30 -12.32 2.14 -17.79
CA SER A 30 -12.65 3.43 -18.43
C SER A 30 -11.41 4.09 -19.03
N LEU A 31 -10.30 4.15 -18.28
CA LEU A 31 -9.03 4.68 -18.78
C LEU A 31 -8.52 3.89 -20.00
N SER A 32 -8.67 2.56 -19.99
CA SER A 32 -8.30 1.71 -21.12
C SER A 32 -9.19 1.98 -22.33
N SER A 33 -10.51 2.09 -22.15
CA SER A 33 -11.44 2.40 -23.24
C SER A 33 -11.16 3.77 -23.90
N TRP A 34 -10.62 4.70 -23.13
CA TRP A 34 -10.18 6.02 -23.65
C TRP A 34 -8.79 6.00 -24.28
N GLY A 35 -8.13 4.83 -24.30
CA GLY A 35 -6.78 4.67 -24.86
C GLY A 35 -5.69 5.31 -24.03
N LEU A 36 -5.89 5.48 -22.72
CA LEU A 36 -4.91 6.07 -21.81
C LEU A 36 -3.98 5.02 -21.19
N VAL A 37 -4.45 3.78 -21.05
CA VAL A 37 -3.69 2.65 -20.51
C VAL A 37 -4.03 1.37 -21.28
N GLU A 38 -3.13 0.40 -21.28
CA GLU A 38 -3.33 -0.97 -21.75
C GLU A 38 -3.61 -1.86 -20.54
N LEU A 39 -4.89 -2.19 -20.32
CA LEU A 39 -5.31 -3.05 -19.20
C LEU A 39 -5.22 -4.51 -19.60
N LEU A 40 -4.27 -5.23 -19.04
CA LEU A 40 -4.04 -6.65 -19.34
C LEU A 40 -4.80 -7.56 -18.36
N GLU A 41 -5.59 -8.48 -18.93
CA GLU A 41 -6.39 -9.44 -18.19
C GLU A 41 -6.31 -10.82 -18.84
N PRO A 42 -5.96 -11.88 -18.10
CA PRO A 42 -6.08 -13.24 -18.63
C PRO A 42 -7.54 -13.62 -18.77
N THR A 43 -7.84 -14.50 -19.71
CA THR A 43 -9.16 -15.12 -19.83
C THR A 43 -9.23 -16.33 -18.87
N LYS A 44 -10.29 -16.37 -18.06
CA LYS A 44 -10.59 -17.45 -17.13
C LYS A 44 -11.79 -18.25 -17.60
N GLY A 45 -11.73 -19.56 -17.47
CA GLY A 45 -12.85 -20.45 -17.76
C GLY A 45 -12.55 -21.87 -17.35
N ASP A 46 -13.55 -22.58 -16.83
CA ASP A 46 -13.50 -24.01 -16.49
C ASP A 46 -12.24 -24.44 -15.69
N GLY A 47 -11.83 -23.61 -14.73
CA GLY A 47 -10.64 -23.89 -13.91
C GLY A 47 -9.31 -23.74 -14.66
N SER A 48 -9.30 -23.07 -15.80
CA SER A 48 -8.10 -22.77 -16.59
C SER A 48 -7.88 -21.27 -16.76
N VAL A 49 -6.65 -20.91 -17.09
CA VAL A 49 -6.24 -19.57 -17.47
C VAL A 49 -5.66 -19.61 -18.88
N SER A 50 -6.01 -18.65 -19.72
CA SER A 50 -5.45 -18.48 -21.05
C SER A 50 -5.10 -17.02 -21.34
N TYR A 51 -4.18 -16.81 -22.28
CA TYR A 51 -3.73 -15.49 -22.69
C TYR A 51 -4.01 -15.27 -24.16
N ALA A 52 -4.62 -14.12 -24.47
CA ALA A 52 -4.73 -13.59 -25.83
C ALA A 52 -3.81 -12.36 -25.97
N PRO A 53 -3.28 -12.09 -27.20
CA PRO A 53 -2.53 -10.87 -27.44
C PRO A 53 -3.42 -9.63 -27.27
N TRP A 54 -2.80 -8.51 -26.90
CA TRP A 54 -3.48 -7.23 -26.85
C TRP A 54 -4.00 -6.83 -28.24
N ASP A 55 -5.25 -6.41 -28.29
CA ASP A 55 -5.92 -5.90 -29.48
C ASP A 55 -6.35 -4.45 -29.26
N ASP A 56 -5.75 -3.53 -30.02
CA ASP A 56 -6.02 -2.11 -29.92
C ASP A 56 -7.45 -1.73 -30.37
N ALA A 57 -8.09 -2.52 -31.23
CA ALA A 57 -9.45 -2.24 -31.68
C ALA A 57 -10.49 -2.53 -30.61
N THR A 58 -10.31 -3.62 -29.88
CA THR A 58 -11.21 -4.05 -28.80
C THR A 58 -10.76 -3.56 -27.42
N ARG A 59 -9.53 -3.09 -27.30
CA ARG A 59 -8.88 -2.70 -26.02
C ARG A 59 -8.89 -3.84 -25.01
N LYS A 60 -8.58 -5.06 -25.47
CA LYS A 60 -8.56 -6.28 -24.65
C LYS A 60 -7.33 -7.13 -24.97
N GLY A 61 -6.88 -7.87 -23.98
CA GLY A 61 -5.78 -8.82 -24.13
C GLY A 61 -5.16 -9.15 -22.78
N GLY A 62 -4.49 -10.29 -22.71
CA GLY A 62 -3.82 -10.73 -21.50
C GLY A 62 -2.31 -10.50 -21.53
N TYR A 63 -1.73 -10.28 -22.71
CA TYR A 63 -0.34 -9.88 -22.86
C TYR A 63 -0.14 -8.87 -23.98
N ILE A 64 0.94 -8.10 -23.91
CA ILE A 64 1.35 -7.13 -24.92
C ILE A 64 2.85 -7.26 -25.21
N ASP A 65 3.23 -7.05 -26.48
CA ASP A 65 4.61 -6.96 -26.91
C ASP A 65 5.06 -5.51 -27.04
N ILE A 66 6.10 -5.13 -26.30
CA ILE A 66 6.73 -3.80 -26.37
C ILE A 66 8.23 -4.01 -26.63
N GLY A 67 8.67 -3.76 -27.87
CA GLY A 67 10.01 -4.09 -28.29
C GLY A 67 10.32 -5.58 -28.10
N ARG A 68 11.37 -5.89 -27.33
CA ARG A 68 11.73 -7.28 -27.00
C ARG A 68 10.99 -7.83 -25.78
N ALA A 69 10.28 -6.99 -25.01
CA ALA A 69 9.53 -7.46 -23.86
C ALA A 69 8.17 -8.01 -24.25
N ARG A 70 7.78 -9.15 -23.65
CA ARG A 70 6.40 -9.63 -23.62
C ARG A 70 5.90 -9.56 -22.19
N ILE A 71 4.88 -8.72 -21.97
CA ILE A 71 4.33 -8.39 -20.66
C ILE A 71 2.99 -9.09 -20.51
N PHE A 72 2.86 -9.95 -19.51
CA PHE A 72 1.64 -10.65 -19.14
C PHE A 72 0.98 -9.94 -17.96
N GLY A 73 -0.34 -9.76 -18.02
CA GLY A 73 -1.13 -9.32 -16.89
C GLY A 73 -1.64 -10.51 -16.05
N SER A 74 -2.01 -10.24 -14.83
CA SER A 74 -2.74 -11.16 -13.99
C SER A 74 -3.92 -10.47 -13.32
N ASP A 75 -4.85 -11.26 -12.79
CA ASP A 75 -5.86 -10.73 -11.87
C ASP A 75 -5.36 -10.78 -10.43
N TRP A 76 -6.11 -10.12 -9.54
CA TRP A 76 -6.00 -10.39 -8.12
C TRP A 76 -6.76 -11.66 -7.76
N TYR A 77 -6.07 -12.62 -7.15
CA TYR A 77 -6.63 -13.94 -6.80
C TYR A 77 -6.97 -14.06 -5.31
N GLY A 78 -6.65 -13.06 -4.48
CA GLY A 78 -6.85 -13.12 -3.03
C GLY A 78 -6.20 -14.36 -2.43
N ALA A 79 -6.93 -15.07 -1.57
CA ALA A 79 -6.46 -16.29 -0.92
C ALA A 79 -6.18 -17.46 -1.89
N SER A 80 -6.67 -17.37 -3.13
CA SER A 80 -6.48 -18.41 -4.15
C SER A 80 -5.18 -18.27 -4.95
N GLY A 81 -4.31 -17.31 -4.62
CA GLY A 81 -3.07 -17.04 -5.35
C GLY A 81 -2.20 -18.29 -5.54
N ASN A 82 -1.98 -19.06 -4.48
CA ASN A 82 -1.17 -20.28 -4.55
C ASN A 82 -1.72 -21.31 -5.53
N TRP A 83 -3.03 -21.39 -5.67
CA TRP A 83 -3.69 -22.30 -6.63
C TRP A 83 -3.62 -21.75 -8.06
N ALA A 84 -3.64 -20.44 -8.26
CA ALA A 84 -3.61 -19.81 -9.57
C ALA A 84 -2.22 -19.88 -10.25
N ILE A 85 -1.13 -19.90 -9.50
CA ILE A 85 0.24 -19.84 -10.03
C ILE A 85 0.59 -20.96 -11.01
N PRO A 86 0.30 -22.23 -10.75
CA PRO A 86 0.57 -23.29 -11.72
C PRO A 86 -0.14 -23.08 -13.07
N MET A 87 -1.40 -22.62 -13.03
CA MET A 87 -2.18 -22.33 -14.23
C MET A 87 -1.62 -21.14 -15.01
N LEU A 88 -1.26 -20.07 -14.30
CA LEU A 88 -0.59 -18.91 -14.90
C LEU A 88 0.74 -19.32 -15.55
N THR A 89 1.53 -20.12 -14.86
CA THR A 89 2.82 -20.61 -15.35
C THR A 89 2.67 -21.35 -16.67
N GLU A 90 1.72 -22.29 -16.77
CA GLU A 90 1.50 -23.05 -18.00
C GLU A 90 0.90 -22.19 -19.11
N ALA A 91 -0.02 -21.30 -18.79
CA ALA A 91 -0.60 -20.38 -19.76
C ALA A 91 0.47 -19.42 -20.34
N ILE A 92 1.38 -18.90 -19.51
CA ILE A 92 2.51 -18.07 -19.95
C ILE A 92 3.46 -18.89 -20.84
N LYS A 93 3.82 -20.10 -20.44
CA LYS A 93 4.69 -20.99 -21.25
C LYS A 93 4.10 -21.26 -22.63
N SER A 94 2.78 -21.46 -22.73
CA SER A 94 2.08 -21.70 -23.99
C SER A 94 2.05 -20.46 -24.91
N ASN A 95 2.32 -19.28 -24.37
CA ASN A 95 2.33 -18.01 -25.09
C ASN A 95 3.73 -17.37 -25.13
N ARG A 96 4.78 -18.15 -24.97
CA ARG A 96 6.16 -17.64 -25.09
C ARG A 96 6.47 -17.16 -26.49
N ARG A 97 7.33 -16.15 -26.58
CA ARG A 97 7.96 -15.71 -27.82
C ARG A 97 9.48 -15.91 -27.70
N ASP A 98 10.04 -16.62 -28.62
CA ASP A 98 11.49 -16.89 -28.63
C ASP A 98 12.29 -15.59 -28.63
N GLY A 99 13.34 -15.53 -27.82
CA GLY A 99 14.19 -14.36 -27.67
C GLY A 99 13.54 -13.18 -26.91
N ALA A 100 12.27 -13.25 -26.52
CA ALA A 100 11.65 -12.19 -25.75
C ALA A 100 12.02 -12.24 -24.27
N PHE A 101 12.03 -11.06 -23.64
CA PHE A 101 12.10 -10.90 -22.21
C PHE A 101 10.68 -10.94 -21.62
N HIS A 102 10.36 -12.03 -20.90
CA HIS A 102 9.02 -12.26 -20.37
C HIS A 102 8.86 -11.62 -18.99
N ILE A 103 7.82 -10.82 -18.83
CA ILE A 103 7.46 -10.09 -17.60
C ILE A 103 6.06 -10.55 -17.18
N LEU A 104 5.83 -10.75 -15.89
CA LEU A 104 4.50 -10.90 -15.30
C LEU A 104 4.21 -9.74 -14.36
N MET A 105 3.07 -9.11 -14.52
CA MET A 105 2.51 -8.18 -13.56
C MET A 105 1.52 -8.94 -12.66
N LEU A 106 1.74 -8.91 -11.34
CA LEU A 106 0.99 -9.70 -10.37
C LEU A 106 0.61 -8.86 -9.15
N HIS A 107 -0.68 -8.78 -8.85
CA HIS A 107 -1.18 -8.06 -7.68
C HIS A 107 -1.46 -9.05 -6.55
N THR A 108 -0.54 -9.18 -5.59
CA THR A 108 -0.63 -10.15 -4.48
C THR A 108 0.33 -9.80 -3.36
N ASP A 109 -0.03 -10.20 -2.12
CA ASP A 109 0.94 -10.31 -1.04
C ASP A 109 1.85 -11.53 -1.23
N VAL A 110 3.06 -11.45 -0.71
CA VAL A 110 4.02 -12.56 -0.65
C VAL A 110 4.33 -12.88 0.82
N ASP A 111 4.35 -14.17 1.14
CA ASP A 111 4.64 -14.67 2.48
C ASP A 111 5.97 -14.14 3.02
N GLY A 112 5.96 -13.61 4.25
CA GLY A 112 7.08 -12.93 4.89
C GLY A 112 7.21 -11.43 4.57
N TYR A 113 6.43 -10.90 3.61
CA TYR A 113 6.42 -9.47 3.26
C TYR A 113 5.08 -8.78 3.49
N GLN A 114 4.02 -9.55 3.69
CA GLN A 114 2.67 -9.05 3.92
C GLN A 114 2.56 -8.24 5.22
N VAL A 115 1.64 -7.28 5.21
CA VAL A 115 1.29 -6.47 6.40
C VAL A 115 -0.02 -6.96 7.03
N HIS A 116 -0.87 -7.64 6.25
CA HIS A 116 -2.19 -8.10 6.68
C HIS A 116 -2.22 -9.62 6.94
N PRO A 117 -3.05 -10.12 7.87
CA PRO A 117 -3.18 -11.54 8.17
C PRO A 117 -4.01 -12.31 7.11
N ILE A 118 -3.93 -11.92 5.85
CA ILE A 118 -4.60 -12.58 4.72
C ILE A 118 -3.62 -13.62 4.16
N PRO A 119 -4.09 -14.81 3.71
CA PRO A 119 -3.22 -15.78 3.09
C PRO A 119 -2.48 -15.17 1.90
N ALA A 120 -1.17 -15.13 1.99
CA ALA A 120 -0.27 -14.62 0.97
C ALA A 120 0.20 -15.71 0.02
N LEU A 121 0.77 -15.31 -1.10
CA LEU A 121 1.46 -16.21 -2.02
C LEU A 121 2.70 -16.77 -1.35
N SER A 122 2.82 -18.10 -1.27
CA SER A 122 4.00 -18.74 -0.71
C SER A 122 5.25 -18.48 -1.57
N MET A 123 6.41 -18.41 -0.93
CA MET A 123 7.69 -18.27 -1.64
C MET A 123 7.94 -19.44 -2.62
N GLY A 124 7.43 -20.63 -2.31
CA GLY A 124 7.51 -21.79 -3.20
C GLY A 124 6.73 -21.54 -4.49
N ALA A 125 5.46 -21.16 -4.37
CA ALA A 125 4.62 -20.86 -5.53
C ALA A 125 5.17 -19.68 -6.34
N LEU A 126 5.60 -18.60 -5.69
CA LEU A 126 6.21 -17.46 -6.40
C LEU A 126 7.42 -17.93 -7.25
N ARG A 127 8.28 -18.78 -6.69
CA ARG A 127 9.48 -19.27 -7.40
C ARG A 127 9.16 -20.19 -8.60
N GLU A 128 8.00 -20.81 -8.66
CA GLU A 128 7.57 -21.58 -9.83
C GLU A 128 7.46 -20.69 -11.09
N LEU A 129 7.13 -19.42 -10.92
CA LEU A 129 7.08 -18.46 -12.03
C LEU A 129 8.44 -18.22 -12.71
N LYS A 130 9.58 -18.53 -12.03
CA LYS A 130 10.92 -18.43 -12.63
C LYS A 130 11.08 -19.31 -13.87
N TYR A 131 10.28 -20.38 -13.99
CA TYR A 131 10.27 -21.22 -15.18
C TYR A 131 9.53 -20.61 -16.38
N ALA A 132 8.75 -19.54 -16.13
CA ALA A 132 7.92 -18.91 -17.17
C ALA A 132 8.38 -17.49 -17.50
N VAL A 133 8.81 -16.71 -16.53
CA VAL A 133 9.15 -15.28 -16.71
C VAL A 133 10.52 -14.93 -16.12
N LYS A 134 11.10 -13.84 -16.64
CA LYS A 134 12.38 -13.30 -16.22
C LYS A 134 12.26 -12.15 -15.22
N TYR A 135 11.06 -11.59 -15.07
CA TYR A 135 10.78 -10.48 -14.18
C TYR A 135 9.34 -10.58 -13.68
N VAL A 136 9.12 -10.29 -12.40
CA VAL A 136 7.78 -10.13 -11.81
C VAL A 136 7.65 -8.73 -11.21
N GLY A 137 6.72 -7.94 -11.74
CA GLY A 137 6.28 -6.70 -11.11
C GLY A 137 5.15 -7.00 -10.14
N LEU A 138 5.40 -6.81 -8.85
CA LEU A 138 4.45 -7.05 -7.78
C LEU A 138 3.70 -5.76 -7.39
N GLY A 139 2.48 -5.92 -6.87
CA GLY A 139 1.68 -4.89 -6.24
C GLY A 139 0.93 -5.46 -5.05
N HIS A 140 0.03 -4.68 -4.43
CA HIS A 140 -0.81 -4.98 -3.26
C HIS A 140 -0.16 -4.57 -1.93
N THR A 141 1.05 -5.02 -1.64
CA THR A 141 1.77 -4.59 -0.44
C THR A 141 2.31 -3.18 -0.65
N HIS A 142 1.89 -2.22 0.17
CA HIS A 142 2.27 -0.81 0.02
C HIS A 142 3.70 -0.49 0.47
N LYS A 143 4.40 -1.48 0.99
CA LYS A 143 5.79 -1.43 1.44
C LYS A 143 6.72 -1.89 0.33
N HIS A 144 7.84 -1.19 0.12
CA HIS A 144 8.87 -1.59 -0.82
C HIS A 144 9.58 -2.88 -0.38
N TYR A 145 9.78 -3.81 -1.32
CA TYR A 145 10.67 -4.96 -1.18
C TYR A 145 11.07 -5.56 -2.54
N GLU A 146 12.13 -6.36 -2.53
CA GLU A 146 12.58 -7.13 -3.67
C GLU A 146 12.96 -8.56 -3.27
N ILE A 147 12.83 -9.50 -4.18
CA ILE A 147 13.10 -10.92 -3.97
C ILE A 147 14.01 -11.43 -5.07
N ASP A 148 15.20 -11.91 -4.69
CA ASP A 148 16.16 -12.60 -5.56
C ASP A 148 16.57 -11.78 -6.81
N ASN A 149 16.53 -10.45 -6.77
CA ASN A 149 16.73 -9.55 -7.93
C ASN A 149 15.88 -9.98 -9.16
N TRP A 150 14.66 -10.39 -8.93
CA TRP A 150 13.77 -10.96 -9.94
C TRP A 150 12.30 -10.57 -9.75
N ALA A 151 11.79 -10.50 -8.54
CA ALA A 151 10.45 -10.01 -8.23
C ALA A 151 10.55 -8.74 -7.39
N PHE A 152 9.83 -7.70 -7.80
CA PHE A 152 9.97 -6.35 -7.29
C PHE A 152 8.62 -5.75 -6.94
N ASN A 153 8.49 -5.28 -5.70
CA ASN A 153 7.35 -4.53 -5.22
C ASN A 153 7.80 -3.11 -4.83
N PRO A 154 7.38 -2.06 -5.55
CA PRO A 154 7.88 -0.71 -5.32
C PRO A 154 7.30 -0.04 -4.08
N GLY A 155 6.27 -0.63 -3.48
CA GLY A 155 5.38 0.04 -2.54
C GLY A 155 4.33 0.90 -3.25
N SER A 156 3.54 1.62 -2.49
CA SER A 156 2.57 2.58 -3.04
C SER A 156 3.26 3.89 -3.43
N ILE A 157 2.76 4.59 -4.44
CA ILE A 157 3.29 5.91 -4.81
C ILE A 157 2.87 6.98 -3.80
N GLU A 158 1.68 6.84 -3.20
CA GLU A 158 1.20 7.72 -2.15
C GLU A 158 0.85 6.93 -0.89
N VAL A 159 0.85 7.60 0.25
CA VAL A 159 0.39 7.01 1.52
C VAL A 159 -1.13 6.87 1.47
N THR A 160 -1.63 5.68 1.65
CA THR A 160 -3.08 5.40 1.67
C THR A 160 -3.65 5.30 3.08
N ASN A 161 -2.81 4.99 4.06
CA ASN A 161 -3.18 4.88 5.47
C ASN A 161 -2.10 5.49 6.36
N ILE A 162 -2.52 6.18 7.43
CA ILE A 162 -1.59 6.84 8.37
C ILE A 162 -0.58 5.85 9.00
N THR A 163 -0.94 4.59 9.15
CA THR A 163 -0.03 3.56 9.72
C THR A 163 1.15 3.24 8.82
N GLU A 164 1.08 3.58 7.52
CA GLU A 164 2.12 3.36 6.52
C GLU A 164 3.13 4.51 6.42
N PHE A 165 3.06 5.49 7.30
CA PHE A 165 3.86 6.73 7.20
C PHE A 165 5.38 6.50 7.23
N ARG A 166 5.83 5.36 7.74
CA ARG A 166 7.26 4.97 7.80
C ARG A 166 7.71 4.09 6.64
N GLU A 167 6.77 3.57 5.84
CA GLU A 167 7.12 2.62 4.81
C GLU A 167 7.81 3.33 3.64
N THR A 168 8.89 2.74 3.16
CA THR A 168 9.56 3.18 1.94
C THR A 168 8.67 2.89 0.75
N ARG A 169 8.56 3.86 -0.14
CA ARG A 169 7.67 3.83 -1.32
C ARG A 169 8.34 4.46 -2.52
N GLY A 170 7.87 4.15 -3.71
CA GLY A 170 8.44 4.72 -4.91
C GLY A 170 8.10 3.95 -6.17
N ALA A 171 9.05 3.92 -7.09
CA ALA A 171 8.97 3.19 -8.34
C ALA A 171 10.32 2.54 -8.64
N PHE A 172 10.33 1.48 -9.45
CA PHE A 172 11.56 0.95 -10.00
C PHE A 172 11.79 1.49 -11.40
N VAL A 173 13.01 1.95 -11.66
CA VAL A 173 13.55 2.05 -13.02
C VAL A 173 14.31 0.76 -13.28
N VAL A 174 13.92 0.04 -14.33
CA VAL A 174 14.47 -1.27 -14.65
C VAL A 174 15.10 -1.25 -16.02
N GLU A 175 16.39 -1.57 -16.07
CA GLU A 175 17.13 -1.77 -17.30
C GLU A 175 17.35 -3.26 -17.52
N VAL A 176 17.17 -3.71 -18.76
CA VAL A 176 17.38 -5.11 -19.14
C VAL A 176 18.36 -5.16 -20.30
N SER A 177 19.53 -5.72 -20.05
CA SER A 177 20.59 -5.90 -21.05
C SER A 177 20.25 -7.01 -22.05
N ASP A 178 21.04 -7.12 -23.13
CA ASP A 178 20.81 -8.10 -24.21
C ASP A 178 20.94 -9.55 -23.72
N ASP A 179 21.74 -9.79 -22.69
CA ASP A 179 21.91 -11.10 -22.04
C ASP A 179 20.81 -11.40 -21.01
N ASN A 180 19.77 -10.54 -20.91
CA ASN A 180 18.68 -10.60 -19.94
C ASN A 180 19.08 -10.32 -18.47
N THR A 181 20.22 -9.71 -18.22
CA THR A 181 20.56 -9.23 -16.89
C THR A 181 19.65 -8.07 -16.52
N VAL A 182 19.04 -8.13 -15.33
CA VAL A 182 18.13 -7.11 -14.78
C VAL A 182 18.92 -6.21 -13.84
N LEU A 183 18.88 -4.91 -14.10
CA LEU A 183 19.34 -3.87 -13.19
C LEU A 183 18.13 -3.03 -12.78
N ALA A 184 17.69 -3.19 -11.53
CA ALA A 184 16.57 -2.45 -10.98
C ALA A 184 17.06 -1.43 -9.95
N LYS A 185 16.65 -0.18 -10.12
CA LYS A 185 16.93 0.91 -9.20
C LYS A 185 15.62 1.43 -8.64
N HIS A 186 15.46 1.35 -7.33
CA HIS A 186 14.33 1.99 -6.64
C HIS A 186 14.51 3.51 -6.60
N ILE A 187 13.48 4.24 -6.96
CA ILE A 187 13.42 5.70 -6.95
C ILE A 187 12.36 6.10 -5.93
N ASP A 188 12.80 6.73 -4.86
CA ASP A 188 11.98 7.22 -3.74
C ASP A 188 12.08 8.74 -3.55
N GLU A 189 12.99 9.40 -4.29
CA GLU A 189 13.17 10.85 -4.27
C GLU A 189 12.17 11.55 -5.21
N TYR A 190 10.93 11.71 -4.76
CA TYR A 190 9.89 12.45 -5.47
C TYR A 190 8.96 13.19 -4.49
N HIS A 191 8.19 14.15 -5.00
CA HIS A 191 7.26 14.91 -4.18
C HIS A 191 5.97 14.11 -3.93
N TYR A 192 5.80 13.64 -2.69
CA TYR A 192 4.55 13.05 -2.20
C TYR A 192 4.10 13.79 -0.94
N ARG A 193 2.83 13.64 -0.57
CA ARG A 193 2.28 14.25 0.64
C ARG A 193 2.82 13.53 1.88
N PRO A 194 3.46 14.26 2.82
CA PRO A 194 3.91 13.66 4.07
C PRO A 194 2.72 13.24 4.94
N PHE A 195 2.78 12.02 5.44
CA PHE A 195 1.93 11.53 6.54
C PHE A 195 2.82 11.39 7.76
N GLN A 196 2.33 11.84 8.92
CA GLN A 196 3.09 11.79 10.14
C GLN A 196 2.22 11.34 11.30
N GLN A 197 2.66 10.27 11.98
CA GLN A 197 2.04 9.79 13.21
C GLN A 197 2.98 10.03 14.38
N LEU A 198 2.50 10.76 15.38
CA LEU A 198 3.22 11.09 16.60
C LEU A 198 2.49 10.49 17.80
N THR A 199 3.23 10.15 18.84
CA THR A 199 2.65 9.72 20.11
C THR A 199 3.16 10.61 21.21
N PHE A 200 2.25 11.23 21.95
CA PHE A 200 2.55 12.00 23.15
C PHE A 200 2.14 11.20 24.39
N SER A 201 3.09 11.00 25.32
CA SER A 201 2.83 10.31 26.58
C SER A 201 2.44 11.34 27.64
N VAL A 202 1.20 11.22 28.12
CA VAL A 202 0.68 12.06 29.21
C VAL A 202 1.03 11.40 30.53
N GLU A 203 1.53 12.19 31.47
CA GLU A 203 1.81 11.77 32.83
C GLU A 203 0.75 12.25 33.81
N ASN A 204 0.55 11.55 34.91
CA ASN A 204 -0.48 11.87 35.91
C ASN A 204 -0.28 13.25 36.58
N ALA A 205 0.93 13.80 36.52
CA ALA A 205 1.27 15.13 37.04
C ALA A 205 0.94 16.27 36.06
N ASP A 206 0.59 15.95 34.81
CA ASP A 206 0.26 16.96 33.78
C ASP A 206 -1.08 17.61 34.07
N ASP A 207 -1.21 18.86 33.65
CA ASP A 207 -2.49 19.53 33.46
C ASP A 207 -2.84 19.66 31.95
N ALA A 208 -4.05 20.10 31.63
CA ALA A 208 -4.49 20.20 30.25
C ALA A 208 -3.66 21.20 29.41
N GLY A 209 -3.11 22.24 30.03
CA GLY A 209 -2.24 23.21 29.39
C GLY A 209 -0.88 22.62 29.07
N SER A 210 -0.25 21.90 30.02
CA SER A 210 1.03 21.23 29.81
C SER A 210 0.93 20.12 28.74
N VAL A 211 -0.17 19.37 28.68
CA VAL A 211 -0.41 18.41 27.61
C VAL A 211 -0.47 19.11 26.24
N THR A 212 -1.20 20.21 26.11
CA THR A 212 -1.27 20.97 24.86
C THR A 212 0.11 21.50 24.45
N SER A 213 0.83 22.14 25.37
CA SER A 213 2.17 22.64 25.08
C SER A 213 3.14 21.53 24.68
N GLY A 214 3.11 20.41 25.39
CA GLY A 214 3.97 19.26 25.08
C GLY A 214 3.67 18.64 23.71
N VAL A 215 2.40 18.62 23.30
CA VAL A 215 2.03 18.18 21.93
C VAL A 215 2.57 19.15 20.89
N LEU A 216 2.48 20.45 21.10
CA LEU A 216 3.01 21.46 20.18
C LEU A 216 4.53 21.36 20.06
N ASP A 217 5.23 21.20 21.19
CA ASP A 217 6.69 21.01 21.21
C ASP A 217 7.10 19.73 20.47
N LEU A 218 6.37 18.61 20.68
CA LEU A 218 6.60 17.36 19.98
C LEU A 218 6.46 17.53 18.45
N VAL A 219 5.41 18.19 18.01
CA VAL A 219 5.16 18.44 16.58
C VAL A 219 6.21 19.39 16.01
N HIS A 220 6.59 20.45 16.74
CA HIS A 220 7.60 21.42 16.31
C HIS A 220 8.99 20.76 16.16
N SER A 221 9.32 19.80 17.01
CA SER A 221 10.60 19.11 16.98
C SER A 221 10.73 18.07 15.88
N ASP A 222 9.64 17.69 15.19
CA ASP A 222 9.70 16.69 14.11
C ASP A 222 10.25 17.30 12.82
N ALA A 223 11.52 17.00 12.53
CA ALA A 223 12.23 17.52 11.37
C ALA A 223 11.55 17.15 10.02
N ARG A 224 10.76 16.06 9.97
CA ARG A 224 10.06 15.64 8.76
C ARG A 224 8.91 16.57 8.36
N LEU A 225 8.40 17.34 9.31
CA LEU A 225 7.35 18.34 9.08
C LEU A 225 7.91 19.69 8.62
N ALA A 226 9.20 19.92 8.86
CA ALA A 226 9.86 21.20 8.62
C ALA A 226 10.51 21.34 7.22
N GLU A 227 10.43 20.32 6.34
CA GLU A 227 11.09 20.36 5.04
C GLU A 227 10.41 21.34 4.07
N PRO A 228 11.13 22.37 3.59
CA PRO A 228 10.57 23.36 2.66
C PRO A 228 10.16 22.76 1.32
N GLY A 229 9.04 23.23 0.76
CA GLY A 229 8.60 22.87 -0.60
C GLY A 229 7.83 21.55 -0.70
N ARG A 230 7.63 20.83 0.39
CA ARG A 230 6.74 19.67 0.40
C ARG A 230 5.25 20.05 0.43
N PRO A 231 4.35 19.22 -0.11
CA PRO A 231 2.91 19.41 0.07
C PRO A 231 2.53 19.44 1.56
N ALA A 232 1.48 20.20 1.90
CA ALA A 232 0.96 20.30 3.27
C ALA A 232 0.72 18.89 3.88
N PRO A 233 1.28 18.56 5.06
CA PRO A 233 1.24 17.22 5.63
C PRO A 233 -0.16 16.82 6.13
N ILE A 234 -0.34 15.53 6.37
CA ILE A 234 -1.42 14.96 7.18
C ILE A 234 -0.79 14.46 8.49
N ILE A 235 -1.29 14.93 9.62
CA ILE A 235 -0.72 14.65 10.93
C ILE A 235 -1.73 13.94 11.81
N GLU A 236 -1.33 12.86 12.45
CA GLU A 236 -2.07 12.22 13.53
C GLU A 236 -1.23 12.26 14.82
N VAL A 237 -1.79 12.79 15.90
CA VAL A 237 -1.19 12.74 17.23
C VAL A 237 -2.04 11.85 18.13
N ALA A 238 -1.44 10.80 18.67
CA ALA A 238 -2.05 9.92 19.65
C ALA A 238 -1.61 10.30 21.06
N LEU A 239 -2.55 10.70 21.92
CA LEU A 239 -2.32 10.90 23.34
C LEU A 239 -2.44 9.56 24.05
N ARG A 240 -1.46 9.18 24.85
CA ARG A 240 -1.45 7.93 25.63
C ARG A 240 -1.00 8.21 27.05
N GLY A 241 -1.35 7.33 27.96
CA GLY A 241 -0.96 7.46 29.37
C GLY A 241 -2.15 7.76 30.26
N GLN A 242 -1.90 8.28 31.45
CA GLN A 242 -2.90 8.52 32.47
C GLN A 242 -3.06 10.04 32.71
N LEU A 243 -4.31 10.51 32.68
CA LEU A 243 -4.66 11.88 33.04
C LEU A 243 -4.76 12.02 34.56
N GLY A 244 -4.18 13.08 35.10
CA GLY A 244 -4.41 13.52 36.49
C GLY A 244 -5.67 14.40 36.65
N PHE A 245 -6.46 14.56 35.58
CA PHE A 245 -7.61 15.46 35.52
C PHE A 245 -8.72 14.86 34.65
N PRO A 246 -9.97 15.38 34.71
CA PRO A 246 -11.08 14.88 33.89
C PRO A 246 -10.81 15.03 32.39
N ASN A 247 -11.13 13.98 31.62
CA ASN A 247 -10.92 13.94 30.17
C ASN A 247 -11.63 15.09 29.41
N SER A 248 -12.76 15.59 29.94
CA SER A 248 -13.50 16.73 29.40
C SER A 248 -12.74 18.05 29.42
N THR A 249 -11.66 18.14 30.21
CA THR A 249 -10.80 19.33 30.30
C THR A 249 -9.83 19.44 29.11
N LEU A 250 -9.57 18.34 28.38
CA LEU A 250 -8.74 18.36 27.18
C LEU A 250 -9.47 19.09 26.04
N GLU A 251 -8.97 20.21 25.62
CA GLU A 251 -9.48 21.00 24.49
C GLU A 251 -8.96 20.43 23.14
N LEU A 252 -9.31 19.19 22.80
CA LEU A 252 -8.78 18.48 21.63
C LEU A 252 -8.98 19.24 20.31
N GLN A 253 -10.11 19.96 20.19
CA GLN A 253 -10.38 20.80 19.02
C GLN A 253 -9.37 21.94 18.92
N ARG A 254 -9.13 22.66 20.00
CA ARG A 254 -8.17 23.74 20.06
C ARG A 254 -6.75 23.25 19.76
N MET A 255 -6.33 22.16 20.41
CA MET A 255 -5.02 21.52 20.16
C MET A 255 -4.84 21.17 18.68
N ARG A 256 -5.87 20.63 18.04
CA ARG A 256 -5.87 20.33 16.60
C ARG A 256 -5.67 21.59 15.75
N ASP A 257 -6.39 22.66 16.09
CA ASP A 257 -6.35 23.91 15.33
C ASP A 257 -4.99 24.58 15.49
N GLU A 258 -4.39 24.59 16.69
CA GLU A 258 -3.04 25.09 16.95
C GLU A 258 -1.96 24.29 16.21
N VAL A 259 -2.03 22.95 16.21
CA VAL A 259 -1.12 22.10 15.42
C VAL A 259 -1.26 22.41 13.93
N ARG A 260 -2.48 22.58 13.43
CA ARG A 260 -2.73 22.90 12.02
C ARG A 260 -2.18 24.26 11.64
N GLU A 261 -2.36 25.26 12.47
CA GLU A 261 -1.85 26.61 12.23
C GLU A 261 -0.31 26.62 12.22
N MET A 262 0.31 25.96 13.19
CA MET A 262 1.77 25.89 13.31
C MET A 262 2.43 25.16 12.12
N THR A 263 1.81 24.09 11.60
CA THR A 263 2.43 23.23 10.58
C THR A 263 1.95 23.51 9.15
N GLY A 264 0.87 24.24 8.96
CA GLY A 264 0.19 24.37 7.68
C GLY A 264 -0.42 23.05 7.18
N ALA A 265 -0.67 22.10 8.07
CA ALA A 265 -1.14 20.75 7.69
C ALA A 265 -2.50 20.81 6.97
N LEU A 266 -2.64 19.96 5.94
CA LEU A 266 -3.91 19.78 5.25
C LEU A 266 -4.98 19.21 6.20
N HIS A 267 -4.59 18.24 7.03
CA HIS A 267 -5.45 17.64 8.02
C HIS A 267 -4.66 17.27 9.28
N VAL A 268 -5.29 17.51 10.44
CA VAL A 268 -4.77 17.10 11.74
C VAL A 268 -5.81 16.27 12.45
N ARG A 269 -5.41 15.15 13.01
CA ARG A 269 -6.24 14.28 13.84
C ARG A 269 -5.59 14.10 15.21
N ILE A 270 -6.32 14.40 16.27
CA ILE A 270 -5.89 14.08 17.65
C ILE A 270 -6.68 12.85 18.10
N LYS A 271 -6.00 11.76 18.42
CA LYS A 271 -6.58 10.56 19.02
C LYS A 271 -6.31 10.54 20.50
N ASN A 272 -7.34 10.53 21.30
CA ASN A 272 -7.20 10.42 22.74
C ASN A 272 -7.38 8.95 23.18
N HIS A 273 -6.29 8.34 23.61
CA HIS A 273 -6.21 7.00 24.20
C HIS A 273 -5.75 7.05 25.65
N THR A 274 -5.90 8.21 26.32
CA THR A 274 -5.55 8.35 27.72
C THR A 274 -6.60 7.71 28.62
N VAL A 275 -6.19 7.24 29.79
CA VAL A 275 -7.07 6.70 30.83
C VAL A 275 -7.36 7.81 31.85
N PRO A 276 -8.62 8.19 32.11
CA PRO A 276 -8.96 9.15 33.16
C PRO A 276 -8.58 8.65 34.56
N ALA A 277 -8.21 9.56 35.45
CA ALA A 277 -7.85 9.24 36.85
C ALA A 277 -8.97 8.50 37.60
N ASP A 278 -10.22 8.87 37.33
CA ASP A 278 -11.41 8.31 38.00
C ASP A 278 -11.65 6.82 37.71
N TYR A 279 -11.02 6.27 36.68
CA TYR A 279 -11.15 4.84 36.33
C TYR A 279 -10.36 3.91 37.27
N LEU A 280 -9.37 4.41 38.00
CA LEU A 280 -8.54 3.60 38.90
C LEU A 280 -9.17 3.47 40.29
N ASP A 281 -9.93 4.45 40.77
CA ASP A 281 -10.65 4.36 42.03
C ASP A 281 -11.84 3.38 41.97
N SER A 282 -12.44 3.19 40.81
CA SER A 282 -13.57 2.27 40.61
C SER A 282 -13.14 0.79 40.42
N SER A 283 -11.85 0.53 40.17
CA SER A 283 -11.34 -0.84 39.96
C SER A 283 -11.02 -1.59 41.25
N VAL A 284 -11.09 -0.91 42.41
CA VAL A 284 -10.77 -1.53 43.73
C VAL A 284 -11.91 -2.41 44.25
N ASP A 285 -13.14 -2.26 43.70
CA ASP A 285 -14.34 -2.99 44.15
C ASP A 285 -14.91 -4.00 43.12
N LEU A 286 -14.16 -4.35 42.06
CA LEU A 286 -14.58 -5.44 41.17
C LEU A 286 -14.28 -6.78 41.86
N ASP A 287 -15.34 -7.54 42.18
CA ASP A 287 -15.27 -8.94 42.53
C ASP A 287 -14.55 -9.76 41.43
N ASP A 288 -14.09 -10.97 41.75
CA ASP A 288 -13.36 -11.81 40.78
C ASP A 288 -14.11 -12.05 39.46
N ALA A 289 -15.44 -11.98 39.43
CA ALA A 289 -16.27 -12.09 38.25
C ALA A 289 -16.25 -10.84 37.36
N GLY A 290 -15.92 -9.67 37.91
CA GLY A 290 -15.73 -8.41 37.20
C GLY A 290 -14.38 -8.33 36.48
N ARG A 291 -13.34 -8.96 37.04
CA ARG A 291 -11.99 -9.01 36.46
C ARG A 291 -11.92 -9.89 35.20
N GLU A 292 -12.57 -11.06 35.22
CA GLU A 292 -12.63 -11.95 34.04
C GLU A 292 -13.32 -11.31 32.83
N ARG A 293 -14.26 -10.36 33.03
CA ARG A 293 -14.94 -9.67 31.92
C ARG A 293 -14.13 -8.55 31.28
N LEU A 294 -13.11 -8.03 31.94
CA LEU A 294 -12.22 -6.99 31.40
C LEU A 294 -11.05 -7.57 30.59
N GLU A 295 -10.66 -8.83 30.86
CA GLU A 295 -9.61 -9.53 30.09
C GLU A 295 -10.12 -10.09 28.73
N LEU A 296 -11.44 -10.11 28.49
CA LEU A 296 -12.09 -10.64 27.29
C LEU A 296 -12.59 -9.57 26.30
N ARG A 297 -12.17 -8.33 26.47
CA ARG A 297 -12.43 -7.22 25.53
C ARG A 297 -11.12 -6.59 25.12
#